data_2350085862576091929c7489353dff33
#
_entry.id   2350085862576091929c7489353dff33
#
_cell.length_a   1.000
_cell.length_b   1.000
_cell.length_c   1.000
_cell.angle_alpha   90.00
_cell.angle_beta   90.00
_cell.angle_gamma   90.00
#
_symmetry.space_group_name_H-M   'P 1'
#
loop_
_entity.id
_entity.type
_entity.pdbx_description
1 polymer ?
#
loop_
_entity_poly.entity_id
_entity_poly.type
_entity_poly.pdbx_seq_one_letter_code
_entity_poly.pdbx_strand_id
1 'polypeptide(L)'
;MSKTLTYLFDPLCGWCYGASPAVASIVESTGVGLELLPTGLFAGHGARPMDMSLASHAWTNDQRIEELTGQIFSLTYRDQVLCNLHQPMDSTAATLALTAVAQTQPQREFEALQRIQRARYVDGCNITELHSLCELLRGLGLWDAAERLQAAAPELHAATNQRIDRACTLMNELSARGVPGFVIQDDGEQRLLPSSMLFSQPMHFARQVCGISQAELDNLL
;
A
#
# COMPACT_ATOMS: atom_id res chain seq x y z
N MET A 1 -17.00 -5.16 -19.71
CA MET A 1 -15.69 -5.53 -19.11
C MET A 1 -15.77 -5.27 -17.60
N SER A 2 -15.01 -5.98 -16.77
CA SER A 2 -15.05 -5.77 -15.30
C SER A 2 -14.28 -4.50 -14.96
N LYS A 3 -14.85 -3.67 -14.08
CA LYS A 3 -14.16 -2.49 -13.53
C LYS A 3 -12.99 -2.92 -12.67
N THR A 4 -11.90 -2.15 -12.72
CA THR A 4 -10.71 -2.38 -11.90
C THR A 4 -10.31 -1.09 -11.20
N LEU A 5 -10.11 -1.17 -9.89
CA LEU A 5 -9.53 -0.11 -9.08
C LEU A 5 -8.03 -0.38 -8.93
N THR A 6 -7.21 0.46 -9.54
CA THR A 6 -5.76 0.42 -9.34
C THR A 6 -5.40 1.27 -8.13
N TYR A 7 -4.76 0.66 -7.14
CA TYR A 7 -4.26 1.30 -5.94
C TYR A 7 -2.75 1.54 -6.05
N LEU A 8 -2.37 2.81 -6.21
CA LEU A 8 -1.00 3.28 -6.22
C LEU A 8 -0.54 3.53 -4.78
N PHE A 9 0.50 2.84 -4.34
CA PHE A 9 0.88 2.86 -2.93
C PHE A 9 2.40 2.75 -2.73
N ASP A 10 2.84 2.98 -1.49
CA ASP A 10 4.14 2.56 -0.99
C ASP A 10 3.93 1.85 0.37
N PRO A 11 4.59 0.70 0.62
CA PRO A 11 4.42 -0.05 1.87
C PRO A 11 4.75 0.74 3.15
N LEU A 12 5.66 1.72 3.04
CA LEU A 12 6.08 2.57 4.15
C LEU A 12 5.32 3.91 4.22
N CYS A 13 4.31 4.10 3.39
CA CYS A 13 3.49 5.32 3.44
C CYS A 13 2.40 5.19 4.50
N GLY A 14 2.44 6.03 5.55
CA GLY A 14 1.43 6.06 6.61
C GLY A 14 0.02 6.36 6.08
N TRP A 15 -0.13 7.26 5.11
CA TRP A 15 -1.42 7.51 4.46
C TRP A 15 -1.95 6.30 3.69
N CYS A 16 -1.06 5.45 3.12
CA CYS A 16 -1.46 4.20 2.50
C CYS A 16 -1.94 3.18 3.55
N TYR A 17 -1.28 3.13 4.72
CA TYR A 17 -1.77 2.33 5.84
C TYR A 17 -3.13 2.83 6.33
N GLY A 18 -3.29 4.13 6.50
CA GLY A 18 -4.56 4.75 6.89
C GLY A 18 -5.70 4.48 5.89
N ALA A 19 -5.41 4.39 4.60
CA ALA A 19 -6.37 4.10 3.54
C ALA A 19 -6.84 2.63 3.52
N SER A 20 -6.04 1.72 4.03
CA SER A 20 -6.19 0.27 3.85
C SER A 20 -7.57 -0.28 4.27
N PRO A 21 -8.17 0.09 5.42
CA PRO A 21 -9.50 -0.40 5.80
C PRO A 21 -10.61 0.06 4.86
N ALA A 22 -10.55 1.32 4.42
CA ALA A 22 -11.54 1.86 3.50
C ALA A 22 -11.45 1.19 2.12
N VAL A 23 -10.23 0.93 1.63
CA VAL A 23 -10.01 0.16 0.39
C VAL A 23 -10.59 -1.25 0.52
N ALA A 24 -10.30 -1.95 1.63
CA ALA A 24 -10.85 -3.28 1.89
C ALA A 24 -12.39 -3.29 1.84
N SER A 25 -13.04 -2.37 2.56
CA SER A 25 -14.49 -2.23 2.60
C SER A 25 -15.10 -1.94 1.23
N ILE A 26 -14.47 -1.08 0.43
CA ILE A 26 -14.94 -0.76 -0.92
C ILE A 26 -14.84 -1.99 -1.84
N VAL A 27 -13.71 -2.68 -1.84
CA VAL A 27 -13.52 -3.88 -2.67
C VAL A 27 -14.52 -4.97 -2.29
N GLU A 28 -14.73 -5.20 -1.00
CA GLU A 28 -15.68 -6.20 -0.48
C GLU A 28 -17.13 -5.83 -0.84
N SER A 29 -17.53 -4.58 -0.62
CA SER A 29 -18.92 -4.16 -0.85
C SER A 29 -19.29 -4.02 -2.32
N THR A 30 -18.33 -3.68 -3.19
CA THR A 30 -18.59 -3.42 -4.62
C THR A 30 -18.23 -4.57 -5.54
N GLY A 31 -17.38 -5.49 -5.09
CA GLY A 31 -16.84 -6.57 -5.92
C GLY A 31 -15.93 -6.09 -7.07
N VAL A 32 -15.49 -4.82 -7.03
CA VAL A 32 -14.54 -4.28 -8.03
C VAL A 32 -13.21 -5.03 -7.96
N GLY A 33 -12.61 -5.30 -9.11
CA GLY A 33 -11.26 -5.86 -9.16
C GLY A 33 -10.25 -4.88 -8.55
N LEU A 34 -9.35 -5.36 -7.70
CA LEU A 34 -8.28 -4.55 -7.11
C LEU A 34 -6.94 -4.90 -7.76
N GLU A 35 -6.27 -3.92 -8.32
CA GLU A 35 -4.90 -4.02 -8.79
C GLU A 35 -4.00 -3.17 -7.89
N LEU A 36 -2.88 -3.75 -7.42
CA LEU A 36 -1.92 -3.09 -6.56
C LEU A 36 -0.66 -2.73 -7.36
N LEU A 37 -0.31 -1.43 -7.38
CA LEU A 37 0.91 -0.95 -8.02
C LEU A 37 1.77 -0.16 -7.04
N PRO A 38 2.91 -0.72 -6.61
CA PRO A 38 3.87 -0.01 -5.77
C PRO A 38 4.55 1.09 -6.56
N THR A 39 4.66 2.28 -5.98
CA THR A 39 5.28 3.44 -6.65
C THR A 39 6.77 3.59 -6.37
N GLY A 40 7.30 2.86 -5.37
CA GLY A 40 8.68 2.99 -4.95
C GLY A 40 9.02 4.36 -4.35
N LEU A 41 8.04 5.05 -3.77
CA LEU A 41 8.25 6.38 -3.17
C LEU A 41 9.43 6.41 -2.21
N PHE A 42 9.61 5.34 -1.42
CA PHE A 42 10.71 5.18 -0.49
C PHE A 42 11.69 4.07 -0.90
N ALA A 43 11.67 3.60 -2.15
CA ALA A 43 12.59 2.58 -2.64
C ALA A 43 13.69 3.18 -3.53
N GLY A 44 14.84 2.52 -3.60
CA GLY A 44 15.95 2.92 -4.47
C GLY A 44 16.36 4.38 -4.25
N HIS A 45 16.18 5.24 -5.24
CA HIS A 45 16.50 6.68 -5.13
C HIS A 45 15.61 7.43 -4.15
N GLY A 46 14.45 6.91 -3.80
CA GLY A 46 13.55 7.48 -2.80
C GLY A 46 13.90 7.09 -1.36
N ALA A 47 14.75 6.08 -1.17
CA ALA A 47 15.20 5.66 0.15
C ALA A 47 16.04 6.76 0.84
N ARG A 48 15.87 6.88 2.16
CA ARG A 48 16.57 7.90 2.96
C ARG A 48 17.07 7.30 4.26
N PRO A 49 18.23 7.76 4.76
CA PRO A 49 18.61 7.48 6.13
C PRO A 49 17.56 8.07 7.09
N MET A 50 17.32 7.37 8.20
CA MET A 50 16.48 7.89 9.26
C MET A 50 17.27 8.90 10.09
N ASP A 51 16.64 10.04 10.39
CA ASP A 51 17.14 11.03 11.36
C ASP A 51 16.00 11.50 12.28
N MET A 52 16.34 12.24 13.31
CA MET A 52 15.36 12.72 14.30
C MET A 52 14.32 13.67 13.69
N SER A 53 14.67 14.43 12.66
CA SER A 53 13.74 15.34 11.99
C SER A 53 12.70 14.55 11.19
N LEU A 54 13.15 13.56 10.41
CA LEU A 54 12.28 12.66 9.66
C LEU A 54 11.39 11.84 10.59
N ALA A 55 11.94 11.29 11.67
CA ALA A 55 11.21 10.54 12.69
C ALA A 55 10.09 11.38 13.33
N SER A 56 10.41 12.62 13.74
CA SER A 56 9.42 13.55 14.34
C SER A 56 8.34 13.94 13.33
N HIS A 57 8.73 14.22 12.08
CA HIS A 57 7.78 14.55 11.02
C HIS A 57 6.84 13.37 10.71
N ALA A 58 7.39 12.17 10.58
CA ALA A 58 6.60 10.95 10.37
C ALA A 58 5.61 10.72 11.51
N TRP A 59 6.08 10.78 12.76
CA TRP A 59 5.22 10.59 13.93
C TRP A 59 4.06 11.60 13.98
N THR A 60 4.32 12.89 13.71
CA THR A 60 3.28 13.91 13.68
C THR A 60 2.22 13.63 12.60
N ASN A 61 2.65 13.21 11.40
CA ASN A 61 1.73 12.82 10.34
C ASN A 61 0.93 11.56 10.71
N ASP A 62 1.59 10.58 11.31
CA ASP A 62 0.99 9.30 11.68
C ASP A 62 -0.09 9.49 12.75
N GLN A 63 0.12 10.35 13.74
CA GLN A 63 -0.91 10.75 14.72
C GLN A 63 -2.13 11.38 14.04
N ARG A 64 -1.91 12.26 13.06
CA ARG A 64 -3.01 12.85 12.29
C ARG A 64 -3.77 11.81 11.47
N ILE A 65 -3.07 10.83 10.90
CA ILE A 65 -3.71 9.73 10.17
C ILE A 65 -4.54 8.87 11.13
N GLU A 66 -4.02 8.57 12.32
CA GLU A 66 -4.75 7.84 13.36
C GLU A 66 -6.04 8.55 13.76
N GLU A 67 -5.98 9.87 14.00
CA GLU A 67 -7.17 10.69 14.31
C GLU A 67 -8.23 10.63 13.19
N LEU A 68 -7.80 10.63 11.93
CA LEU A 68 -8.72 10.65 10.78
C LEU A 68 -9.28 9.28 10.42
N THR A 69 -8.52 8.21 10.65
CA THR A 69 -8.82 6.88 10.09
C THR A 69 -9.11 5.82 11.15
N GLY A 70 -8.72 6.08 12.40
CA GLY A 70 -8.76 5.09 13.48
C GLY A 70 -7.68 3.99 13.38
N GLN A 71 -6.79 4.07 12.39
CA GLN A 71 -5.66 3.13 12.27
C GLN A 71 -4.60 3.44 13.33
N ILE A 72 -4.17 2.42 14.06
CA ILE A 72 -3.28 2.55 15.22
C ILE A 72 -1.82 2.69 14.76
N PHE A 73 -1.15 3.72 15.26
CA PHE A 73 0.30 3.89 15.20
C PHE A 73 0.87 3.75 16.62
N SER A 74 1.43 2.59 16.94
CA SER A 74 1.81 2.24 18.31
C SER A 74 3.06 2.99 18.80
N LEU A 75 3.19 3.09 20.13
CA LEU A 75 4.43 3.58 20.74
C LEU A 75 5.61 2.64 20.44
N THR A 76 5.35 1.34 20.30
CA THR A 76 6.36 0.36 19.89
C THR A 76 6.93 0.69 18.50
N TYR A 77 6.08 1.04 17.54
CA TYR A 77 6.51 1.53 16.23
C TYR A 77 7.37 2.80 16.36
N ARG A 78 6.90 3.79 17.12
CA ARG A 78 7.67 5.03 17.34
C ARG A 78 9.05 4.73 17.89
N ASP A 79 9.12 3.92 18.94
CA ASP A 79 10.36 3.72 19.71
C ASP A 79 11.32 2.73 19.00
N GLN A 80 10.81 1.68 18.36
CA GLN A 80 11.64 0.65 17.73
C GLN A 80 11.95 0.92 16.25
N VAL A 81 11.11 1.66 15.55
CA VAL A 81 11.26 1.91 14.11
C VAL A 81 11.67 3.36 13.84
N LEU A 82 10.88 4.34 14.29
CA LEU A 82 11.17 5.75 13.98
C LEU A 82 12.40 6.27 14.74
N CYS A 83 12.56 5.89 16.01
CA CYS A 83 13.72 6.29 16.82
C CYS A 83 14.98 5.45 16.55
N ASN A 84 14.90 4.40 15.73
CA ASN A 84 16.06 3.62 15.32
C ASN A 84 16.75 4.26 14.11
N LEU A 85 17.72 5.15 14.37
CA LEU A 85 18.42 5.89 13.31
C LEU A 85 19.31 5.00 12.41
N HIS A 86 19.53 3.72 12.76
CA HIS A 86 20.26 2.77 11.91
C HIS A 86 19.35 2.10 10.87
N GLN A 87 18.03 2.24 11.02
CA GLN A 87 17.04 1.67 10.12
C GLN A 87 16.62 2.71 9.09
N PRO A 88 16.92 2.53 7.79
CA PRO A 88 16.55 3.52 6.78
C PRO A 88 15.02 3.53 6.53
N MET A 89 14.50 4.63 6.05
CA MET A 89 13.20 4.70 5.39
C MET A 89 13.38 4.16 3.96
N ASP A 90 13.32 2.84 3.82
CA ASP A 90 13.52 2.12 2.56
C ASP A 90 12.47 1.02 2.38
N SER A 91 11.63 1.18 1.37
CA SER A 91 10.55 0.23 1.05
C SER A 91 10.96 -0.87 0.08
N THR A 92 12.23 -0.92 -0.35
CA THR A 92 12.70 -1.88 -1.36
C THR A 92 12.37 -3.32 -1.00
N ALA A 93 12.72 -3.76 0.21
CA ALA A 93 12.49 -5.14 0.65
C ALA A 93 10.98 -5.47 0.74
N ALA A 94 10.18 -4.56 1.28
CA ALA A 94 8.73 -4.76 1.38
C ALA A 94 8.05 -4.78 -0.01
N THR A 95 8.53 -3.97 -0.96
CA THR A 95 8.06 -3.98 -2.35
C THR A 95 8.43 -5.27 -3.08
N LEU A 96 9.63 -5.80 -2.84
CA LEU A 96 10.05 -7.12 -3.33
C LEU A 96 9.14 -8.23 -2.77
N ALA A 97 8.84 -8.19 -1.48
CA ALA A 97 7.95 -9.16 -0.82
C ALA A 97 6.56 -9.17 -1.47
N LEU A 98 5.96 -8.01 -1.68
CA LEU A 98 4.66 -7.88 -2.35
C LEU A 98 4.71 -8.34 -3.80
N THR A 99 5.80 -8.08 -4.52
CA THR A 99 5.97 -8.59 -5.89
C THR A 99 6.08 -10.12 -5.91
N ALA A 100 6.76 -10.73 -4.93
CA ALA A 100 6.80 -12.18 -4.78
C ALA A 100 5.40 -12.78 -4.55
N VAL A 101 4.57 -12.12 -3.74
CA VAL A 101 3.16 -12.52 -3.53
C VAL A 101 2.35 -12.35 -4.82
N ALA A 102 2.48 -11.21 -5.51
CA ALA A 102 1.78 -10.96 -6.77
C ALA A 102 2.10 -12.01 -7.85
N GLN A 103 3.32 -12.56 -7.85
CA GLN A 103 3.74 -13.61 -8.79
C GLN A 103 3.30 -15.02 -8.41
N THR A 104 3.00 -15.27 -7.15
CA THR A 104 2.66 -16.62 -6.65
C THR A 104 1.18 -16.75 -6.30
N GLN A 105 0.63 -15.78 -5.61
CA GLN A 105 -0.77 -15.73 -5.14
C GLN A 105 -1.32 -14.30 -5.21
N PRO A 106 -1.55 -13.76 -6.44
CA PRO A 106 -1.91 -12.35 -6.65
C PRO A 106 -3.18 -11.91 -5.88
N GLN A 107 -4.13 -12.81 -5.70
CA GLN A 107 -5.36 -12.54 -4.93
C GLN A 107 -5.12 -12.29 -3.44
N ARG A 108 -3.93 -12.61 -2.92
CA ARG A 108 -3.54 -12.40 -1.52
C ARG A 108 -2.56 -11.25 -1.32
N GLU A 109 -2.24 -10.50 -2.37
CA GLU A 109 -1.27 -9.40 -2.28
C GLU A 109 -1.75 -8.30 -1.34
N PHE A 110 -3.04 -7.96 -1.37
CA PHE A 110 -3.59 -6.93 -0.49
C PHE A 110 -3.56 -7.36 0.98
N GLU A 111 -3.87 -8.61 1.29
CA GLU A 111 -3.73 -9.18 2.63
C GLU A 111 -2.26 -9.11 3.11
N ALA A 112 -1.32 -9.43 2.24
CA ALA A 112 0.11 -9.34 2.56
C ALA A 112 0.53 -7.88 2.82
N LEU A 113 0.05 -6.91 2.02
CA LEU A 113 0.29 -5.48 2.26
C LEU A 113 -0.22 -5.06 3.63
N GLN A 114 -1.46 -5.40 3.96
CA GLN A 114 -2.06 -5.07 5.27
C GLN A 114 -1.25 -5.68 6.42
N ARG A 115 -0.80 -6.93 6.30
CA ARG A 115 0.00 -7.59 7.34
C ARG A 115 1.39 -6.95 7.49
N ILE A 116 2.05 -6.61 6.39
CA ILE A 116 3.35 -5.92 6.39
C ILE A 116 3.22 -4.53 7.04
N GLN A 117 2.21 -3.76 6.68
CA GLN A 117 1.94 -2.46 7.28
C GLN A 117 1.64 -2.57 8.77
N ARG A 118 0.80 -3.53 9.19
CA ARG A 118 0.52 -3.77 10.59
C ARG A 118 1.79 -4.14 11.37
N ALA A 119 2.65 -5.00 10.79
CA ALA A 119 3.92 -5.36 11.41
C ALA A 119 4.77 -4.13 11.71
N ARG A 120 4.85 -3.18 10.78
CA ARG A 120 5.56 -1.92 10.98
C ARG A 120 4.88 -1.01 12.00
N TYR A 121 3.62 -0.64 11.74
CA TYR A 121 2.95 0.46 12.44
C TYR A 121 2.37 0.08 13.80
N VAL A 122 2.09 -1.21 14.02
CA VAL A 122 1.54 -1.70 15.27
C VAL A 122 2.55 -2.53 16.05
N ASP A 123 3.17 -3.53 15.38
CA ASP A 123 4.05 -4.49 16.04
C ASP A 123 5.49 -3.96 16.21
N GLY A 124 5.86 -2.84 15.54
CA GLY A 124 7.20 -2.24 15.58
C GLY A 124 8.28 -3.06 14.89
N CYS A 125 7.89 -3.93 13.95
CA CYS A 125 8.83 -4.78 13.23
C CYS A 125 9.63 -3.99 12.19
N ASN A 126 10.90 -4.37 12.02
CA ASN A 126 11.73 -3.89 10.93
C ASN A 126 11.38 -4.58 9.62
N ILE A 127 10.58 -3.93 8.78
CA ILE A 127 10.19 -4.43 7.45
C ILE A 127 11.15 -3.99 6.32
N THR A 128 12.30 -3.42 6.65
CA THR A 128 13.39 -3.17 5.69
C THR A 128 14.30 -4.39 5.54
N GLU A 129 14.14 -5.40 6.38
CA GLU A 129 14.91 -6.63 6.39
C GLU A 129 14.17 -7.78 5.72
N LEU A 130 14.82 -8.47 4.78
CA LEU A 130 14.25 -9.61 4.07
C LEU A 130 13.83 -10.74 5.03
N HIS A 131 14.61 -10.99 6.08
CA HIS A 131 14.29 -12.04 7.07
C HIS A 131 12.95 -11.81 7.72
N SER A 132 12.71 -10.60 8.24
CA SER A 132 11.43 -10.22 8.87
C SER A 132 10.24 -10.39 7.93
N LEU A 133 10.41 -10.00 6.67
CA LEU A 133 9.38 -10.15 5.65
C LEU A 133 9.11 -11.62 5.28
N CYS A 134 10.15 -12.45 5.18
CA CYS A 134 9.99 -13.88 4.96
C CYS A 134 9.18 -14.54 6.09
N GLU A 135 9.47 -14.20 7.35
CA GLU A 135 8.72 -14.71 8.49
C GLU A 135 7.24 -14.24 8.47
N LEU A 136 6.98 -12.98 8.09
CA LEU A 136 5.62 -12.48 7.93
C LEU A 136 4.85 -13.24 6.84
N LEU A 137 5.48 -13.49 5.68
CA LEU A 137 4.86 -14.23 4.58
C LEU A 137 4.60 -15.70 4.97
N ARG A 138 5.54 -16.35 5.66
CA ARG A 138 5.36 -17.71 6.21
C ARG A 138 4.21 -17.77 7.20
N GLY A 139 4.11 -16.78 8.09
CA GLY A 139 3.02 -16.64 9.05
C GLY A 139 1.64 -16.49 8.39
N LEU A 140 1.58 -15.98 7.17
CA LEU A 140 0.38 -15.96 6.32
C LEU A 140 0.17 -17.25 5.52
N GLY A 141 1.08 -18.23 5.58
CA GLY A 141 1.04 -19.42 4.73
C GLY A 141 1.44 -19.16 3.28
N LEU A 142 2.10 -18.03 2.98
CA LEU A 142 2.59 -17.65 1.65
C LEU A 142 4.02 -18.18 1.42
N TRP A 143 4.17 -19.50 1.49
CA TRP A 143 5.47 -20.17 1.49
C TRP A 143 6.26 -19.93 0.20
N ASP A 144 5.62 -20.06 -0.96
CA ASP A 144 6.26 -19.87 -2.27
C ASP A 144 6.75 -18.42 -2.45
N ALA A 145 5.98 -17.45 -1.96
CA ALA A 145 6.38 -16.06 -1.96
C ALA A 145 7.58 -15.81 -1.02
N ALA A 146 7.58 -16.42 0.16
CA ALA A 146 8.69 -16.32 1.10
C ALA A 146 9.98 -16.93 0.55
N GLU A 147 9.90 -18.08 -0.11
CA GLU A 147 11.07 -18.71 -0.77
C GLU A 147 11.59 -17.85 -1.93
N ARG A 148 10.70 -17.32 -2.75
CA ARG A 148 11.06 -16.40 -3.85
C ARG A 148 11.71 -15.13 -3.33
N LEU A 149 11.20 -14.56 -2.26
CA LEU A 149 11.78 -13.40 -1.59
C LEU A 149 13.15 -13.73 -1.00
N GLN A 150 13.28 -14.85 -0.32
CA GLN A 150 14.54 -15.30 0.28
C GLN A 150 15.64 -15.51 -0.77
N ALA A 151 15.30 -16.02 -1.94
CA ALA A 151 16.21 -16.18 -3.06
C ALA A 151 16.63 -14.82 -3.65
N ALA A 152 15.77 -13.81 -3.59
CA ALA A 152 15.95 -12.45 -4.11
C ALA A 152 16.62 -12.43 -5.50
N ALA A 153 16.18 -13.32 -6.39
CA ALA A 153 16.77 -13.50 -7.70
C ALA A 153 16.61 -12.24 -8.58
N PRO A 154 17.52 -12.01 -9.55
CA PRO A 154 17.46 -10.84 -10.45
C PRO A 154 16.09 -10.66 -11.14
N GLU A 155 15.39 -11.75 -11.44
CA GLU A 155 14.08 -11.75 -12.07
C GLU A 155 13.01 -11.12 -11.17
N LEU A 156 13.09 -11.32 -9.85
CA LEU A 156 12.19 -10.67 -8.89
C LEU A 156 12.44 -9.16 -8.83
N HIS A 157 13.70 -8.75 -8.82
CA HIS A 157 14.07 -7.34 -8.88
C HIS A 157 13.60 -6.68 -10.18
N ALA A 158 13.79 -7.35 -11.33
CA ALA A 158 13.34 -6.86 -12.62
C ALA A 158 11.80 -6.70 -12.65
N ALA A 159 11.06 -7.69 -12.17
CA ALA A 159 9.61 -7.62 -12.08
C ALA A 159 9.13 -6.50 -11.13
N THR A 160 9.83 -6.30 -10.01
CA THR A 160 9.53 -5.20 -9.08
C THR A 160 9.74 -3.85 -9.74
N ASN A 161 10.85 -3.65 -10.42
CA ASN A 161 11.13 -2.41 -11.15
C ASN A 161 10.09 -2.16 -12.24
N GLN A 162 9.69 -3.19 -13.00
CA GLN A 162 8.63 -3.06 -14.01
C GLN A 162 7.29 -2.61 -13.42
N ARG A 163 6.93 -3.09 -12.22
CA ARG A 163 5.72 -2.64 -11.52
C ARG A 163 5.82 -1.18 -11.09
N ILE A 164 6.97 -0.78 -10.55
CA ILE A 164 7.25 0.61 -10.15
C ILE A 164 7.19 1.53 -11.39
N ASP A 165 7.86 1.15 -12.47
CA ASP A 165 7.87 1.94 -13.71
C ASP A 165 6.47 2.12 -14.28
N ARG A 166 5.66 1.05 -14.24
CA ARG A 166 4.24 1.11 -14.64
C ARG A 166 3.44 2.07 -13.74
N ALA A 167 3.64 2.02 -12.43
CA ALA A 167 3.00 2.94 -11.49
C ALA A 167 3.40 4.39 -11.77
N CYS A 168 4.69 4.67 -11.96
CA CYS A 168 5.21 5.99 -12.26
C CYS A 168 4.67 6.52 -13.61
N THR A 169 4.61 5.68 -14.64
CA THR A 169 4.03 6.03 -15.94
C THR A 169 2.56 6.44 -15.78
N LEU A 170 1.77 5.63 -15.10
CA LEU A 170 0.35 5.90 -14.85
C LEU A 170 0.15 7.18 -14.03
N MET A 171 0.99 7.42 -13.02
CA MET A 171 0.96 8.66 -12.24
C MET A 171 1.23 9.88 -13.11
N ASN A 172 2.21 9.81 -14.00
CA ASN A 172 2.56 10.90 -14.90
C ASN A 172 1.43 11.19 -15.92
N GLU A 173 0.89 10.15 -16.55
CA GLU A 173 -0.20 10.26 -17.53
C GLU A 173 -1.45 10.90 -16.93
N LEU A 174 -1.79 10.54 -15.70
CA LEU A 174 -2.98 11.04 -15.01
C LEU A 174 -2.71 12.23 -14.08
N SER A 175 -1.48 12.76 -14.07
CA SER A 175 -1.05 13.87 -13.20
C SER A 175 -1.30 13.59 -11.70
N ALA A 176 -1.19 12.31 -11.26
CA ALA A 176 -1.32 11.92 -9.87
C ALA A 176 -0.12 12.43 -9.06
N ARG A 177 -0.39 13.04 -7.89
CA ARG A 177 0.63 13.65 -7.04
C ARG A 177 0.71 12.96 -5.68
N GLY A 178 1.53 11.91 -5.61
CA GLY A 178 1.79 11.18 -4.37
C GLY A 178 0.86 9.98 -4.15
N VAL A 179 1.03 9.33 -3.01
CA VAL A 179 0.29 8.13 -2.60
C VAL A 179 -0.40 8.37 -1.24
N PRO A 180 -1.55 7.71 -0.98
CA PRO A 180 -2.26 6.77 -1.83
C PRO A 180 -2.83 7.43 -3.09
N GLY A 181 -2.76 6.74 -4.22
CA GLY A 181 -3.40 7.14 -5.46
C GLY A 181 -4.41 6.07 -5.91
N PHE A 182 -5.50 6.49 -6.54
CA PHE A 182 -6.56 5.58 -6.97
C PHE A 182 -6.96 5.88 -8.41
N VAL A 183 -6.86 4.87 -9.26
CA VAL A 183 -7.28 4.98 -10.66
C VAL A 183 -8.37 3.96 -10.92
N ILE A 184 -9.51 4.41 -11.37
CA ILE A 184 -10.58 3.52 -11.85
C ILE A 184 -10.44 3.32 -13.35
N GLN A 185 -10.46 2.05 -13.76
CA GLN A 185 -10.54 1.66 -15.16
C GLN A 185 -11.93 1.09 -15.42
N ASP A 186 -12.63 1.69 -16.39
CA ASP A 186 -13.97 1.31 -16.82
C ASP A 186 -14.04 1.38 -18.34
N ASP A 187 -14.42 0.29 -18.99
CA ASP A 187 -14.56 0.18 -20.46
C ASP A 187 -13.40 0.78 -21.30
N GLY A 188 -12.17 0.65 -20.76
CA GLY A 188 -10.94 1.13 -21.40
C GLY A 188 -10.57 2.57 -21.07
N GLU A 189 -11.43 3.32 -20.42
CA GLU A 189 -11.11 4.65 -19.89
C GLU A 189 -10.48 4.56 -18.49
N GLN A 190 -9.46 5.37 -18.26
CA GLN A 190 -8.79 5.48 -16.97
C GLN A 190 -9.04 6.87 -16.38
N ARG A 191 -9.41 6.90 -15.09
CA ARG A 191 -9.68 8.15 -14.40
C ARG A 191 -9.08 8.12 -12.98
N LEU A 192 -8.33 9.18 -12.64
CA LEU A 192 -7.82 9.40 -11.30
C LEU A 192 -8.97 9.82 -10.37
N LEU A 193 -9.06 9.18 -9.21
CA LEU A 193 -9.97 9.55 -8.14
C LEU A 193 -9.23 10.40 -7.10
N PRO A 194 -9.83 11.49 -6.58
CA PRO A 194 -9.22 12.28 -5.52
C PRO A 194 -9.05 11.44 -4.25
N SER A 195 -7.81 11.15 -3.85
CA SER A 195 -7.52 10.33 -2.66
C SER A 195 -8.04 10.96 -1.36
N SER A 196 -8.11 12.29 -1.26
CA SER A 196 -8.72 12.98 -0.12
C SER A 196 -10.19 12.60 0.11
N MET A 197 -10.91 12.25 -0.96
CA MET A 197 -12.31 11.82 -0.89
C MET A 197 -12.47 10.50 -0.13
N LEU A 198 -11.49 9.60 -0.21
CA LEU A 198 -11.50 8.34 0.55
C LEU A 198 -11.60 8.58 2.06
N PHE A 199 -10.92 9.63 2.56
CA PHE A 199 -10.89 9.98 3.98
C PHE A 199 -12.05 10.87 4.42
N SER A 200 -12.50 11.78 3.56
CA SER A 200 -13.54 12.76 3.91
C SER A 200 -14.95 12.34 3.54
N GLN A 201 -15.13 11.55 2.48
CA GLN A 201 -16.41 11.16 1.91
C GLN A 201 -16.35 9.71 1.36
N PRO A 202 -16.09 8.68 2.20
CA PRO A 202 -15.85 7.31 1.75
C PRO A 202 -17.01 6.72 0.93
N MET A 203 -18.24 7.05 1.26
CA MET A 203 -19.42 6.63 0.50
C MET A 203 -19.44 7.24 -0.90
N HIS A 204 -19.06 8.52 -1.03
CA HIS A 204 -18.98 9.16 -2.34
C HIS A 204 -17.83 8.57 -3.18
N PHE A 205 -16.69 8.26 -2.54
CA PHE A 205 -15.58 7.55 -3.20
C PHE A 205 -16.03 6.18 -3.73
N ALA A 206 -16.74 5.38 -2.92
CA ALA A 206 -17.29 4.08 -3.33
C ALA A 206 -18.20 4.21 -4.57
N ARG A 207 -19.07 5.24 -4.60
CA ARG A 207 -19.90 5.52 -5.79
C ARG A 207 -19.08 5.81 -7.04
N GLN A 208 -18.03 6.61 -6.90
CA GLN A 208 -17.14 6.90 -8.02
C GLN A 208 -16.45 5.63 -8.54
N VAL A 209 -16.14 4.69 -7.65
CA VAL A 209 -15.59 3.37 -8.02
C VAL A 209 -16.64 2.53 -8.75
N CYS A 210 -17.87 2.47 -8.26
CA CYS A 210 -18.94 1.67 -8.88
C CYS A 210 -19.48 2.30 -10.16
N GLY A 211 -19.39 3.62 -10.31
CA GLY A 211 -20.06 4.36 -11.38
C GLY A 211 -21.58 4.35 -11.26
N ILE A 212 -22.10 4.17 -10.02
CA ILE A 212 -23.55 4.08 -9.74
C ILE A 212 -24.10 5.38 -9.15
N SER A 213 -25.39 5.61 -9.36
CA SER A 213 -26.12 6.75 -8.78
C SER A 213 -26.33 6.58 -7.27
N GLN A 214 -26.69 7.69 -6.58
CA GLN A 214 -27.02 7.65 -5.15
C GLN A 214 -28.11 6.62 -4.84
N ALA A 215 -29.18 6.60 -5.64
CA ALA A 215 -30.32 5.73 -5.42
C ALA A 215 -30.01 4.23 -5.55
N GLU A 216 -29.03 3.88 -6.40
CA GLU A 216 -28.61 2.49 -6.58
C GLU A 216 -27.76 1.99 -5.42
N LEU A 217 -26.92 2.84 -4.83
CA LEU A 217 -26.11 2.46 -3.67
C LEU A 217 -26.94 2.31 -2.40
N ASP A 218 -27.95 3.18 -2.20
CA ASP A 218 -28.86 3.11 -1.06
C ASP A 218 -29.69 1.81 -1.05
N ASN A 219 -29.79 1.12 -2.20
CA ASN A 219 -30.44 -0.19 -2.32
C ASN A 219 -29.47 -1.38 -2.11
N LEU A 220 -28.15 -1.15 -2.02
CA LEU A 220 -27.14 -2.20 -1.83
C LEU A 220 -26.66 -2.31 -0.36
N LEU A 221 -27.05 -1.36 0.49
CA LEU A 221 -26.75 -1.28 1.92
C LEU A 221 -27.98 -1.53 2.77
#